data_703281a3c7c592756e18a503e7e59ed7
#
_entry.id   703281a3c7c592756e18a503e7e59ed7
#
_cell.length_a   1.000
_cell.length_b   1.000
_cell.length_c   1.000
_cell.angle_alpha   90.00
_cell.angle_beta   90.00
_cell.angle_gamma   90.00
#
_symmetry.space_group_name_H-M   'P 1'
#
loop_
_entity.id
_entity.type
_entity.pdbx_description
1 polymer ?
#
loop_
_entity_poly.entity_id
_entity_poly.type
_entity_poly.pdbx_seq_one_letter_code
_entity_poly.pdbx_strand_id
1 'polypeptide(L)'
;MESNKNVAGHIAAAFTIFIWGTTFISTKVLLRVFDPVEILFFRFLIGYFALWLAAPRFLKVKEKGQEIYFVAAGLCGVTLYFLMENFALTFTLAANVGVIISIAPFFTALFNWLIFKGEKPGIRFILGFIIAMAGIYLISFRGDHSVSLNPTGDFLSVGAAIVWAAYSILTKKISGFGYGTVQTTRRIFFYGILLMIPALFFFNFRLGLDRFMDMKNLLNILFLGFGASALCFVTWNFALKRLGSVKTSAYIYAVPVITVVTSVLILNEKVTAEAVCGIGLTLAGLVMSEGRFELRPKKNACRLDAAE
;
A
#
# COMPACT_ATOMS: atom_id res chain seq x y z
N MET A 1 1.38 -9.16 28.53
CA MET A 1 0.90 -9.84 27.31
C MET A 1 0.49 -8.89 26.18
N GLU A 2 -0.04 -7.70 26.41
CA GLU A 2 -0.35 -6.71 25.35
C GLU A 2 0.89 -6.13 24.67
N SER A 3 1.97 -5.87 25.40
CA SER A 3 3.23 -5.38 24.85
C SER A 3 3.79 -6.31 23.76
N ASN A 4 3.85 -7.62 24.01
CA ASN A 4 4.35 -8.60 23.03
C ASN A 4 3.46 -8.72 21.77
N LYS A 5 2.15 -8.47 21.90
CA LYS A 5 1.23 -8.51 20.75
C LYS A 5 1.43 -7.32 19.81
N ASN A 6 1.79 -6.16 20.35
CA ASN A 6 2.09 -4.98 19.57
C ASN A 6 3.45 -5.11 18.85
N VAL A 7 4.47 -5.70 19.51
CA VAL A 7 5.77 -5.95 18.88
C VAL A 7 5.64 -6.79 17.61
N ALA A 8 4.85 -7.87 17.64
CA ALA A 8 4.60 -8.69 16.44
C ALA A 8 3.93 -7.90 15.31
N GLY A 9 3.03 -6.95 15.64
CA GLY A 9 2.42 -6.05 14.66
C GLY A 9 3.45 -5.12 14.01
N HIS A 10 4.35 -4.55 14.80
CA HIS A 10 5.43 -3.68 14.31
C HIS A 10 6.42 -4.44 13.42
N ILE A 11 6.84 -5.64 13.82
CA ILE A 11 7.71 -6.50 13.01
C ILE A 11 7.03 -6.84 11.66
N ALA A 12 5.76 -7.21 11.68
CA ALA A 12 5.01 -7.55 10.48
C ALA A 12 4.89 -6.34 9.53
N ALA A 13 4.63 -5.14 10.05
CA ALA A 13 4.60 -3.91 9.26
C ALA A 13 5.96 -3.58 8.64
N ALA A 14 7.04 -3.58 9.45
CA ALA A 14 8.39 -3.29 8.98
C ALA A 14 8.85 -4.29 7.91
N PHE A 15 8.62 -5.58 8.11
CA PHE A 15 8.91 -6.63 7.13
C PHE A 15 8.16 -6.40 5.81
N THR A 16 6.87 -6.10 5.90
CA THR A 16 6.03 -5.83 4.71
C THR A 16 6.59 -4.66 3.92
N ILE A 17 6.91 -3.56 4.59
CA ILE A 17 7.39 -2.33 3.93
C ILE A 17 8.76 -2.53 3.30
N PHE A 18 9.65 -3.32 3.93
CA PHE A 18 10.93 -3.66 3.33
C PHE A 18 10.75 -4.36 1.98
N ILE A 19 9.87 -5.36 1.92
CA ILE A 19 9.56 -6.05 0.66
C ILE A 19 8.86 -5.11 -0.33
N TRP A 20 7.82 -4.38 0.10
CA TRP A 20 7.07 -3.49 -0.80
C TRP A 20 7.92 -2.35 -1.37
N GLY A 21 8.90 -1.84 -0.62
CA GLY A 21 9.84 -0.84 -1.15
C GLY A 21 10.65 -1.34 -2.35
N THR A 22 10.82 -2.66 -2.50
CA THR A 22 11.52 -3.25 -3.66
C THR A 22 10.59 -3.63 -4.82
N THR A 23 9.26 -3.67 -4.61
CA THR A 23 8.30 -4.14 -5.63
C THR A 23 8.21 -3.23 -6.84
N PHE A 24 8.38 -1.91 -6.65
CA PHE A 24 8.39 -0.94 -7.75
C PHE A 24 9.48 -1.28 -8.78
N ILE A 25 10.66 -1.72 -8.29
CA ILE A 25 11.78 -2.13 -9.13
C ILE A 25 11.43 -3.41 -9.89
N SER A 26 10.93 -4.43 -9.19
CA SER A 26 10.52 -5.70 -9.78
C SER A 26 9.44 -5.50 -10.85
N THR A 27 8.44 -4.67 -10.56
CA THR A 27 7.40 -4.30 -11.53
C THR A 27 8.00 -3.56 -12.74
N LYS A 28 8.89 -2.58 -12.52
CA LYS A 28 9.56 -1.84 -13.60
C LYS A 28 10.39 -2.76 -14.52
N VAL A 29 11.02 -3.79 -13.96
CA VAL A 29 11.73 -4.81 -14.74
C VAL A 29 10.77 -5.60 -15.62
N LEU A 30 9.63 -6.04 -15.06
CA LEU A 30 8.61 -6.79 -15.80
C LEU A 30 7.92 -5.95 -16.88
N LEU A 31 7.70 -4.66 -16.65
CA LEU A 31 7.09 -3.74 -17.62
C LEU A 31 7.90 -3.58 -18.92
N ARG A 32 9.12 -4.12 -18.99
CA ARG A 32 9.90 -4.20 -20.26
C ARG A 32 9.36 -5.26 -21.23
N VAL A 33 8.58 -6.21 -20.71
CA VAL A 33 8.14 -7.41 -21.46
C VAL A 33 6.64 -7.65 -21.32
N PHE A 34 6.03 -7.23 -20.21
CA PHE A 34 4.63 -7.43 -19.86
C PHE A 34 3.90 -6.10 -19.79
N ASP A 35 2.62 -6.09 -20.16
CA ASP A 35 1.75 -4.96 -19.93
C ASP A 35 1.36 -4.83 -18.43
N PRO A 36 1.02 -3.61 -17.96
CA PRO A 36 0.64 -3.37 -16.57
C PRO A 36 -0.44 -4.32 -16.04
N VAL A 37 -1.43 -4.62 -16.87
CA VAL A 37 -2.56 -5.47 -16.51
C VAL A 37 -2.19 -6.95 -16.43
N GLU A 38 -1.23 -7.39 -17.24
CA GLU A 38 -0.71 -8.75 -17.24
C GLU A 38 0.04 -9.05 -15.94
N ILE A 39 0.93 -8.13 -15.52
CA ILE A 39 1.67 -8.23 -14.25
C ILE A 39 0.66 -8.31 -13.09
N LEU A 40 -0.34 -7.45 -13.11
CA LEU A 40 -1.39 -7.41 -12.09
C LEU A 40 -2.13 -8.75 -12.02
N PHE A 41 -2.55 -9.29 -13.13
CA PHE A 41 -3.27 -10.56 -13.20
C PHE A 41 -2.43 -11.72 -12.67
N PHE A 42 -1.23 -11.92 -13.19
CA PHE A 42 -0.38 -13.05 -12.80
C PHE A 42 0.03 -12.98 -11.34
N ARG A 43 0.43 -11.81 -10.83
CA ARG A 43 0.85 -11.67 -9.42
C ARG A 43 -0.27 -12.00 -8.43
N PHE A 44 -1.50 -11.54 -8.70
CA PHE A 44 -2.63 -11.82 -7.81
C PHE A 44 -3.20 -13.21 -7.98
N LEU A 45 -3.14 -13.79 -9.17
CA LEU A 45 -3.49 -15.18 -9.39
C LEU A 45 -2.57 -16.12 -8.60
N ILE A 46 -1.25 -15.93 -8.69
CA ILE A 46 -0.24 -16.67 -7.92
C ILE A 46 -0.49 -16.46 -6.41
N GLY A 47 -0.68 -15.21 -5.99
CA GLY A 47 -0.97 -14.88 -4.60
C GLY A 47 -2.25 -15.53 -4.07
N TYR A 48 -3.30 -15.57 -4.86
CA TYR A 48 -4.57 -16.22 -4.50
C TYR A 48 -4.40 -17.73 -4.26
N PHE A 49 -3.72 -18.42 -5.19
CA PHE A 49 -3.45 -19.84 -5.04
C PHE A 49 -2.52 -20.14 -3.87
N ALA A 50 -1.50 -19.31 -3.63
CA ALA A 50 -0.63 -19.44 -2.46
C ALA A 50 -1.44 -19.33 -1.14
N LEU A 51 -2.34 -18.37 -1.05
CA LEU A 51 -3.22 -18.21 0.11
C LEU A 51 -4.24 -19.35 0.23
N TRP A 52 -4.68 -19.90 -0.89
CA TRP A 52 -5.57 -21.05 -0.90
C TRP A 52 -4.88 -22.31 -0.36
N LEU A 53 -3.63 -22.56 -0.75
CA LEU A 53 -2.82 -23.67 -0.23
C LEU A 53 -2.51 -23.48 1.26
N ALA A 54 -2.22 -22.26 1.70
CA ALA A 54 -1.94 -21.96 3.11
C ALA A 54 -3.17 -22.11 4.02
N ALA A 55 -4.39 -21.90 3.51
CA ALA A 55 -5.63 -22.02 4.28
C ALA A 55 -6.79 -22.50 3.37
N PRO A 56 -6.89 -23.80 3.06
CA PRO A 56 -7.84 -24.33 2.07
C PRO A 56 -9.32 -24.20 2.46
N ARG A 57 -9.60 -23.89 3.74
CA ARG A 57 -10.99 -23.77 4.21
C ARG A 57 -11.63 -22.49 3.69
N PHE A 58 -12.83 -22.61 3.11
CA PHE A 58 -13.60 -21.45 2.67
C PHE A 58 -14.08 -20.60 3.84
N LEU A 59 -13.96 -19.28 3.70
CA LEU A 59 -14.53 -18.32 4.65
C LEU A 59 -16.07 -18.31 4.48
N LYS A 60 -16.78 -18.71 5.52
CA LYS A 60 -18.23 -18.52 5.59
C LYS A 60 -18.50 -17.18 6.25
N VAL A 61 -19.08 -16.25 5.50
CA VAL A 61 -19.45 -14.92 6.02
C VAL A 61 -20.70 -15.07 6.90
N LYS A 62 -20.68 -14.50 8.09
CA LYS A 62 -21.77 -14.61 9.06
C LYS A 62 -23.02 -13.82 8.65
N GLU A 63 -22.80 -12.64 8.08
CA GLU A 63 -23.85 -11.70 7.66
C GLU A 63 -23.64 -11.30 6.20
N LYS A 64 -24.67 -11.41 5.36
CA LYS A 64 -24.59 -11.07 3.92
C LYS A 64 -24.10 -9.64 3.67
N GLY A 65 -24.45 -8.68 4.53
CA GLY A 65 -24.00 -7.29 4.42
C GLY A 65 -22.50 -7.08 4.60
N GLN A 66 -21.78 -8.03 5.21
CA GLN A 66 -20.32 -7.95 5.35
C GLN A 66 -19.60 -8.19 4.03
N GLU A 67 -20.25 -8.83 3.06
CA GLU A 67 -19.67 -9.16 1.76
C GLU A 67 -19.26 -7.91 0.99
N ILE A 68 -20.04 -6.83 1.07
CA ILE A 68 -19.73 -5.57 0.38
C ILE A 68 -18.37 -4.99 0.79
N TYR A 69 -17.94 -5.21 2.04
CA TYR A 69 -16.63 -4.75 2.50
C TYR A 69 -15.48 -5.52 1.83
N PHE A 70 -15.67 -6.83 1.59
CA PHE A 70 -14.68 -7.65 0.87
C PHE A 70 -14.60 -7.27 -0.61
N VAL A 71 -15.75 -7.02 -1.24
CA VAL A 71 -15.83 -6.54 -2.63
C VAL A 71 -15.13 -5.19 -2.76
N ALA A 72 -15.46 -4.22 -1.89
CA ALA A 72 -14.86 -2.90 -1.91
C ALA A 72 -13.35 -2.94 -1.60
N ALA A 73 -12.92 -3.79 -0.65
CA ALA A 73 -11.50 -3.98 -0.35
C ALA A 73 -10.75 -4.63 -1.52
N GLY A 74 -11.36 -5.57 -2.24
CA GLY A 74 -10.81 -6.18 -3.45
C GLY A 74 -10.67 -5.16 -4.58
N LEU A 75 -11.70 -4.35 -4.79
CA LEU A 75 -11.68 -3.26 -5.77
C LEU A 75 -10.57 -2.25 -5.47
N CYS A 76 -10.52 -1.75 -4.23
CA CYS A 76 -9.55 -0.73 -3.85
C CYS A 76 -8.12 -1.29 -3.75
N GLY A 77 -7.90 -2.36 -2.97
CA GLY A 77 -6.56 -2.82 -2.62
C GLY A 77 -5.90 -3.72 -3.66
N VAL A 78 -6.67 -4.28 -4.58
CA VAL A 78 -6.14 -5.20 -5.61
C VAL A 78 -6.29 -4.59 -7.00
N THR A 79 -7.51 -4.25 -7.41
CA THR A 79 -7.76 -3.82 -8.79
C THR A 79 -7.29 -2.39 -9.03
N LEU A 80 -7.92 -1.40 -8.39
CA LEU A 80 -7.68 0.02 -8.69
C LEU A 80 -6.27 0.47 -8.27
N TYR A 81 -5.83 0.12 -7.07
CA TYR A 81 -4.51 0.51 -6.60
C TYR A 81 -3.42 0.07 -7.57
N PHE A 82 -3.39 -1.23 -7.90
CA PHE A 82 -2.32 -1.76 -8.75
C PHE A 82 -2.47 -1.42 -10.24
N LEU A 83 -3.67 -1.20 -10.74
CA LEU A 83 -3.83 -0.62 -12.07
C LEU A 83 -3.20 0.77 -12.11
N MET A 84 -3.54 1.65 -11.18
CA MET A 84 -2.98 3.00 -11.12
C MET A 84 -1.46 2.97 -10.92
N GLU A 85 -0.94 2.14 -9.97
CA GLU A 85 0.49 2.00 -9.71
C GLU A 85 1.26 1.49 -10.94
N ASN A 86 0.80 0.38 -11.53
CA ASN A 86 1.51 -0.22 -12.67
C ASN A 86 1.49 0.70 -13.90
N PHE A 87 0.38 1.40 -14.16
CA PHE A 87 0.33 2.41 -15.22
C PHE A 87 1.20 3.63 -14.87
N ALA A 88 1.20 4.11 -13.62
CA ALA A 88 2.11 5.18 -13.21
C ALA A 88 3.58 4.84 -13.51
N LEU A 89 3.99 3.59 -13.24
CA LEU A 89 5.35 3.10 -13.54
C LEU A 89 5.70 3.08 -15.03
N THR A 90 4.74 3.10 -15.94
CA THR A 90 5.02 3.26 -17.38
C THR A 90 5.36 4.71 -17.75
N PHE A 91 4.83 5.68 -17.00
CA PHE A 91 4.98 7.11 -17.28
C PHE A 91 6.12 7.78 -16.50
N THR A 92 6.45 7.27 -15.30
CA THR A 92 7.42 7.91 -14.42
C THR A 92 8.39 6.91 -13.78
N LEU A 93 9.37 7.41 -13.01
CA LEU A 93 10.37 6.57 -12.33
C LEU A 93 9.76 5.80 -11.14
N ALA A 94 10.33 4.64 -10.86
CA ALA A 94 9.97 3.85 -9.69
C ALA A 94 10.15 4.64 -8.38
N ALA A 95 11.23 5.41 -8.26
CA ALA A 95 11.48 6.28 -7.12
C ALA A 95 10.36 7.32 -6.93
N ASN A 96 9.91 8.00 -8.01
CA ASN A 96 8.82 8.98 -7.94
C ASN A 96 7.51 8.34 -7.48
N VAL A 97 7.12 7.22 -8.09
CA VAL A 97 5.90 6.49 -7.70
C VAL A 97 5.94 6.11 -6.23
N GLY A 98 7.05 5.52 -5.75
CA GLY A 98 7.21 5.12 -4.35
C GLY A 98 7.08 6.30 -3.37
N VAL A 99 7.63 7.46 -3.74
CA VAL A 99 7.54 8.66 -2.90
C VAL A 99 6.13 9.24 -2.91
N ILE A 100 5.48 9.38 -4.08
CA ILE A 100 4.13 9.94 -4.15
C ILE A 100 3.14 9.02 -3.41
N ILE A 101 3.25 7.70 -3.56
CA ILE A 101 2.38 6.75 -2.82
C ILE A 101 2.58 6.87 -1.30
N SER A 102 3.74 7.35 -0.84
CA SER A 102 3.97 7.55 0.59
C SER A 102 3.09 8.63 1.25
N ILE A 103 2.29 9.38 0.48
CA ILE A 103 1.23 10.26 1.04
C ILE A 103 -0.01 9.47 1.52
N ALA A 104 -0.12 8.18 1.24
CA ALA A 104 -1.28 7.36 1.63
C ALA A 104 -1.65 7.43 3.14
N PRO A 105 -0.71 7.53 4.09
CA PRO A 105 -1.04 7.74 5.50
C PRO A 105 -1.85 9.00 5.76
N PHE A 106 -1.59 10.08 5.01
CA PHE A 106 -2.40 11.31 5.11
C PHE A 106 -3.86 11.02 4.79
N PHE A 107 -4.13 10.38 3.66
CA PHE A 107 -5.50 10.01 3.28
C PHE A 107 -6.10 8.99 4.24
N THR A 108 -5.29 8.07 4.79
CA THR A 108 -5.75 7.11 5.81
C THR A 108 -6.21 7.82 7.08
N ALA A 109 -5.48 8.82 7.55
CA ALA A 109 -5.87 9.62 8.72
C ALA A 109 -7.14 10.43 8.45
N LEU A 110 -7.23 11.05 7.26
CA LEU A 110 -8.40 11.80 6.81
C LEU A 110 -9.66 10.91 6.76
N PHE A 111 -9.57 9.74 6.12
CA PHE A 111 -10.69 8.80 6.03
C PHE A 111 -11.05 8.21 7.40
N ASN A 112 -10.06 7.95 8.27
CA ASN A 112 -10.34 7.50 9.63
C ASN A 112 -11.14 8.54 10.40
N TRP A 113 -10.85 9.83 10.23
CA TRP A 113 -11.65 10.91 10.83
C TRP A 113 -13.06 10.98 10.25
N LEU A 114 -13.19 10.97 8.92
CA LEU A 114 -14.48 11.14 8.22
C LEU A 114 -15.42 9.93 8.42
N ILE A 115 -14.89 8.70 8.38
CA ILE A 115 -15.69 7.47 8.36
C ILE A 115 -15.88 6.91 9.77
N PHE A 116 -14.82 6.87 10.57
CA PHE A 116 -14.88 6.31 11.94
C PHE A 116 -15.03 7.36 13.04
N LYS A 117 -15.27 8.62 12.68
CA LYS A 117 -15.36 9.74 13.62
C LYS A 117 -14.16 9.78 14.59
N GLY A 118 -12.98 9.40 14.09
CA GLY A 118 -11.71 9.50 14.80
C GLY A 118 -11.32 10.93 15.10
N GLU A 119 -10.14 11.16 15.65
CA GLU A 119 -9.65 12.50 15.96
C GLU A 119 -9.51 13.34 14.69
N LYS A 120 -9.96 14.61 14.76
CA LYS A 120 -9.83 15.57 13.66
C LYS A 120 -8.35 15.88 13.41
N PRO A 121 -7.89 15.89 12.16
CA PRO A 121 -6.53 16.29 11.82
C PRO A 121 -6.22 17.69 12.37
N GLY A 122 -5.18 17.80 13.20
CA GLY A 122 -4.78 19.06 13.80
C GLY A 122 -3.84 19.87 12.89
N ILE A 123 -3.50 21.12 13.31
CA ILE A 123 -2.63 22.01 12.53
C ILE A 123 -1.26 21.39 12.19
N ARG A 124 -0.68 20.59 13.09
CA ARG A 124 0.59 19.89 12.84
C ARG A 124 0.48 18.89 11.70
N PHE A 125 -0.65 18.20 11.61
CA PHE A 125 -0.95 17.28 10.52
C PHE A 125 -0.99 18.02 9.17
N ILE A 126 -1.67 19.17 9.12
CA ILE A 126 -1.76 20.00 7.91
C ILE A 126 -0.40 20.55 7.51
N LEU A 127 0.38 21.08 8.47
CA LEU A 127 1.74 21.58 8.20
C LEU A 127 2.67 20.46 7.74
N GLY A 128 2.60 19.27 8.37
CA GLY A 128 3.34 18.09 7.95
C GLY A 128 3.01 17.66 6.53
N PHE A 129 1.73 17.70 6.17
CA PHE A 129 1.30 17.44 4.80
C PHE A 129 1.86 18.43 3.79
N ILE A 130 1.81 19.73 4.09
CA ILE A 130 2.34 20.77 3.19
C ILE A 130 3.84 20.55 2.97
N ILE A 131 4.61 20.27 4.04
CA ILE A 131 6.04 19.97 3.95
C ILE A 131 6.29 18.71 3.13
N ALA A 132 5.51 17.65 3.34
CA ALA A 132 5.61 16.41 2.54
C ALA A 132 5.32 16.68 1.07
N MET A 133 4.30 17.47 0.75
CA MET A 133 3.98 17.85 -0.63
C MET A 133 5.07 18.68 -1.29
N ALA A 134 5.71 19.61 -0.54
CA ALA A 134 6.88 20.35 -1.02
C ALA A 134 8.06 19.40 -1.31
N GLY A 135 8.27 18.38 -0.48
CA GLY A 135 9.26 17.32 -0.71
C GLY A 135 8.95 16.53 -1.97
N ILE A 136 7.70 16.10 -2.17
CA ILE A 136 7.25 15.41 -3.39
C ILE A 136 7.49 16.26 -4.64
N TYR A 137 7.19 17.55 -4.56
CA TYR A 137 7.48 18.49 -5.65
C TYR A 137 8.97 18.50 -6.01
N LEU A 138 9.87 18.60 -5.00
CA LEU A 138 11.32 18.58 -5.24
C LEU A 138 11.83 17.26 -5.85
N ILE A 139 11.23 16.13 -5.49
CA ILE A 139 11.59 14.83 -6.08
C ILE A 139 11.19 14.76 -7.54
N SER A 140 10.04 15.34 -7.89
CA SER A 140 9.56 15.42 -9.28
C SER A 140 10.37 16.43 -10.12
N PHE A 141 11.17 17.30 -9.47
CA PHE A 141 11.98 18.34 -10.10
C PHE A 141 13.34 17.75 -10.53
N ARG A 142 13.54 17.51 -11.81
CA ARG A 142 14.85 17.13 -12.37
C ARG A 142 15.61 18.37 -12.78
N GLY A 143 16.82 18.54 -12.22
CA GLY A 143 17.69 19.72 -12.39
C GLY A 143 18.19 20.05 -13.79
N ASP A 144 17.76 19.37 -14.82
CA ASP A 144 18.04 19.68 -16.23
C ASP A 144 16.80 20.34 -16.83
N HIS A 145 16.63 21.63 -16.68
CA HIS A 145 15.65 22.57 -17.27
C HIS A 145 14.37 22.05 -17.98
N SER A 146 14.19 20.76 -18.07
CA SER A 146 12.95 20.08 -18.42
C SER A 146 12.38 19.41 -17.17
N VAL A 147 11.46 20.09 -16.52
CA VAL A 147 10.55 19.44 -15.57
C VAL A 147 9.84 18.34 -16.36
N SER A 148 10.40 17.13 -16.33
CA SER A 148 9.66 15.99 -16.85
C SER A 148 8.64 15.55 -15.77
N LEU A 149 7.82 16.53 -15.34
CA LEU A 149 6.54 16.22 -14.74
C LEU A 149 5.84 15.38 -15.81
N ASN A 150 5.61 14.12 -15.50
CA ASN A 150 4.61 13.39 -16.26
C ASN A 150 3.32 13.46 -15.42
N PRO A 151 2.47 14.47 -15.67
CA PRO A 151 1.28 14.70 -14.85
C PRO A 151 0.42 13.44 -14.76
N THR A 152 0.38 12.65 -15.82
CA THR A 152 -0.38 11.40 -15.86
C THR A 152 0.15 10.38 -14.85
N GLY A 153 1.46 10.13 -14.80
CA GLY A 153 2.06 9.20 -13.84
C GLY A 153 1.91 9.67 -12.39
N ASP A 154 2.07 10.97 -12.16
CA ASP A 154 1.98 11.56 -10.83
C ASP A 154 0.53 11.56 -10.32
N PHE A 155 -0.46 11.91 -11.16
CA PHE A 155 -1.89 11.81 -10.80
C PHE A 155 -2.33 10.37 -10.54
N LEU A 156 -1.86 9.40 -11.33
CA LEU A 156 -2.13 7.99 -11.08
C LEU A 156 -1.55 7.53 -9.75
N SER A 157 -0.35 7.98 -9.39
CA SER A 157 0.29 7.66 -8.10
C SER A 157 -0.47 8.26 -6.91
N VAL A 158 -0.96 9.51 -7.03
CA VAL A 158 -1.83 10.13 -6.00
C VAL A 158 -3.15 9.37 -5.89
N GLY A 159 -3.77 9.02 -7.02
CA GLY A 159 -4.98 8.19 -7.05
C GLY A 159 -4.77 6.84 -6.37
N ALA A 160 -3.65 6.18 -6.63
CA ALA A 160 -3.27 4.94 -5.96
C ALA A 160 -3.17 5.12 -4.44
N ALA A 161 -2.54 6.21 -3.97
CA ALA A 161 -2.43 6.51 -2.53
C ALA A 161 -3.81 6.70 -1.87
N ILE A 162 -4.75 7.38 -2.52
CA ILE A 162 -6.13 7.58 -2.05
C ILE A 162 -6.86 6.23 -1.95
N VAL A 163 -6.77 5.43 -2.99
CA VAL A 163 -7.43 4.12 -3.06
C VAL A 163 -6.83 3.16 -2.04
N TRP A 164 -5.50 3.20 -1.81
CA TRP A 164 -4.85 2.43 -0.76
C TRP A 164 -5.32 2.82 0.65
N ALA A 165 -5.53 4.11 0.88
CA ALA A 165 -6.10 4.58 2.14
C ALA A 165 -7.52 4.02 2.36
N ALA A 166 -8.36 4.01 1.34
CA ALA A 166 -9.68 3.39 1.39
C ALA A 166 -9.59 1.88 1.70
N TYR A 167 -8.68 1.15 1.04
CA TYR A 167 -8.39 -0.25 1.36
C TYR A 167 -8.02 -0.46 2.83
N SER A 168 -7.13 0.38 3.38
CA SER A 168 -6.68 0.27 4.77
C SER A 168 -7.83 0.44 5.77
N ILE A 169 -8.75 1.37 5.49
CA ILE A 169 -9.95 1.59 6.30
C ILE A 169 -10.93 0.41 6.21
N LEU A 170 -11.20 -0.08 4.99
CA LEU A 170 -12.06 -1.24 4.76
C LEU A 170 -11.50 -2.50 5.45
N THR A 171 -10.21 -2.75 5.33
CA THR A 171 -9.54 -3.89 5.96
C THR A 171 -9.57 -3.79 7.49
N LYS A 172 -9.42 -2.58 8.04
CA LYS A 172 -9.61 -2.35 9.47
C LYS A 172 -11.04 -2.71 9.91
N LYS A 173 -12.05 -2.32 9.15
CA LYS A 173 -13.45 -2.70 9.41
C LYS A 173 -13.64 -4.21 9.36
N ILE A 174 -13.13 -4.86 8.30
CA ILE A 174 -13.19 -6.33 8.14
C ILE A 174 -12.49 -7.05 9.30
N SER A 175 -11.39 -6.52 9.82
CA SER A 175 -10.67 -7.11 10.96
C SER A 175 -11.52 -7.21 12.23
N GLY A 176 -12.52 -6.34 12.36
CA GLY A 176 -13.50 -6.34 13.46
C GLY A 176 -14.54 -7.48 13.37
N PHE A 177 -14.69 -8.12 12.20
CA PHE A 177 -15.63 -9.25 12.04
C PHE A 177 -15.13 -10.57 12.66
N GLY A 178 -13.86 -10.62 13.09
CA GLY A 178 -13.31 -11.76 13.82
C GLY A 178 -12.86 -12.94 12.95
N TYR A 179 -12.75 -12.76 11.63
CA TYR A 179 -12.27 -13.79 10.70
C TYR A 179 -10.74 -13.95 10.74
N GLY A 180 -10.27 -15.10 10.24
CA GLY A 180 -8.84 -15.37 10.07
C GLY A 180 -8.22 -14.48 8.99
N THR A 181 -7.03 -13.93 9.25
CA THR A 181 -6.37 -12.97 8.35
C THR A 181 -6.09 -13.56 6.97
N VAL A 182 -5.60 -14.80 6.89
CA VAL A 182 -5.30 -15.46 5.59
C VAL A 182 -6.56 -15.65 4.75
N GLN A 183 -7.64 -16.15 5.36
CA GLN A 183 -8.92 -16.37 4.67
C GLN A 183 -9.55 -15.05 4.23
N THR A 184 -9.44 -14.01 5.07
CA THR A 184 -9.88 -12.64 4.76
C THR A 184 -9.12 -12.09 3.54
N THR A 185 -7.79 -12.17 3.55
CA THR A 185 -6.93 -11.70 2.45
C THR A 185 -7.24 -12.45 1.16
N ARG A 186 -7.40 -13.77 1.24
CA ARG A 186 -7.78 -14.59 0.07
C ARG A 186 -9.13 -14.16 -0.52
N ARG A 187 -10.14 -13.88 0.32
CA ARG A 187 -11.45 -13.41 -0.16
C ARG A 187 -11.37 -12.05 -0.82
N ILE A 188 -10.55 -11.15 -0.27
CA ILE A 188 -10.26 -9.85 -0.90
C ILE A 188 -9.61 -10.05 -2.27
N PHE A 189 -8.62 -10.96 -2.39
CA PHE A 189 -7.98 -11.28 -3.67
C PHE A 189 -8.96 -11.88 -4.68
N PHE A 190 -9.86 -12.75 -4.24
CA PHE A 190 -10.91 -13.31 -5.11
C PHE A 190 -11.74 -12.20 -5.76
N TYR A 191 -12.26 -11.26 -4.97
CA TYR A 191 -13.03 -10.14 -5.52
C TYR A 191 -12.16 -9.20 -6.36
N GLY A 192 -10.93 -8.94 -5.96
CA GLY A 192 -10.01 -8.14 -6.75
C GLY A 192 -9.74 -8.74 -8.12
N ILE A 193 -9.47 -10.05 -8.20
CA ILE A 193 -9.28 -10.75 -9.49
C ILE A 193 -10.56 -10.71 -10.33
N LEU A 194 -11.71 -10.95 -9.72
CA LEU A 194 -13.00 -10.90 -10.42
C LEU A 194 -13.28 -9.50 -11.01
N LEU A 195 -13.04 -8.45 -10.22
CA LEU A 195 -13.26 -7.06 -10.64
C LEU A 195 -12.20 -6.53 -11.61
N MET A 196 -11.07 -7.22 -11.73
CA MET A 196 -10.03 -6.93 -12.72
C MET A 196 -10.38 -7.47 -14.11
N ILE A 197 -11.27 -8.46 -14.24
CA ILE A 197 -11.61 -9.10 -15.51
C ILE A 197 -11.96 -8.08 -16.61
N PRO A 198 -12.79 -7.05 -16.38
CA PRO A 198 -13.06 -6.05 -17.41
C PRO A 198 -11.79 -5.36 -17.92
N ALA A 199 -10.82 -5.05 -17.03
CA ALA A 199 -9.57 -4.42 -17.43
C ALA A 199 -8.74 -5.32 -18.37
N LEU A 200 -8.80 -6.64 -18.22
CA LEU A 200 -8.10 -7.57 -19.12
C LEU A 200 -8.60 -7.43 -20.57
N PHE A 201 -9.90 -7.20 -20.76
CA PHE A 201 -10.47 -7.00 -22.10
C PHE A 201 -10.12 -5.62 -22.66
N PHE A 202 -10.15 -4.56 -21.83
CA PHE A 202 -9.89 -3.20 -22.30
C PHE A 202 -8.41 -2.94 -22.64
N PHE A 203 -7.48 -3.63 -21.98
CA PHE A 203 -6.04 -3.42 -22.13
C PHE A 203 -5.33 -4.55 -22.90
N ASN A 204 -6.05 -5.28 -23.77
CA ASN A 204 -5.48 -6.28 -24.69
C ASN A 204 -4.59 -7.32 -24.00
N PHE A 205 -5.06 -7.89 -22.89
CA PHE A 205 -4.35 -8.93 -22.13
C PHE A 205 -3.88 -10.08 -23.04
N ARG A 206 -2.61 -10.46 -22.92
CA ARG A 206 -2.00 -11.61 -23.60
C ARG A 206 -1.48 -12.60 -22.57
N LEU A 207 -1.85 -13.86 -22.71
CA LEU A 207 -1.38 -14.90 -21.80
C LEU A 207 0.15 -15.08 -21.88
N GLY A 208 0.69 -15.17 -23.10
CA GLY A 208 2.13 -15.15 -23.44
C GLY A 208 3.05 -15.87 -22.45
N LEU A 209 2.78 -17.16 -22.17
CA LEU A 209 3.49 -17.95 -21.17
C LEU A 209 4.96 -18.20 -21.54
N ASP A 210 5.31 -18.10 -22.81
CA ASP A 210 6.66 -18.17 -23.35
C ASP A 210 7.62 -17.14 -22.71
N ARG A 211 7.10 -15.96 -22.36
CA ARG A 211 7.86 -14.89 -21.68
C ARG A 211 8.37 -15.28 -20.29
N PHE A 212 7.78 -16.28 -19.66
CA PHE A 212 8.25 -16.85 -18.38
C PHE A 212 9.36 -17.89 -18.54
N MET A 213 9.76 -18.27 -19.77
CA MET A 213 10.96 -19.07 -20.01
C MET A 213 12.23 -18.28 -19.63
N ASP A 214 12.18 -16.95 -19.65
CA ASP A 214 13.24 -16.12 -19.08
C ASP A 214 13.17 -16.20 -17.53
N MET A 215 14.22 -16.77 -16.93
CA MET A 215 14.33 -16.93 -15.48
C MET A 215 14.17 -15.61 -14.74
N LYS A 216 14.61 -14.48 -15.29
CA LYS A 216 14.48 -13.15 -14.70
C LYS A 216 13.00 -12.75 -14.57
N ASN A 217 12.21 -12.96 -15.62
CA ASN A 217 10.79 -12.67 -15.62
C ASN A 217 10.05 -13.58 -14.63
N LEU A 218 10.38 -14.88 -14.67
CA LEU A 218 9.79 -15.87 -13.77
C LEU A 218 10.07 -15.54 -12.30
N LEU A 219 11.31 -15.26 -11.93
CA LEU A 219 11.67 -14.94 -10.54
C LEU A 219 10.99 -13.63 -10.06
N ASN A 220 10.92 -12.61 -10.92
CA ASN A 220 10.24 -11.36 -10.56
C ASN A 220 8.73 -11.56 -10.36
N ILE A 221 8.04 -12.31 -11.23
CA ILE A 221 6.59 -12.55 -11.06
C ILE A 221 6.29 -13.43 -9.84
N LEU A 222 7.13 -14.44 -9.58
CA LEU A 222 7.01 -15.27 -8.37
C LEU A 222 7.26 -14.46 -7.09
N PHE A 223 8.26 -13.57 -7.10
CA PHE A 223 8.51 -12.63 -6.00
C PHE A 223 7.30 -11.73 -5.77
N LEU A 224 6.72 -11.13 -6.83
CA LEU A 224 5.53 -10.31 -6.72
C LEU A 224 4.31 -11.11 -6.24
N GLY A 225 4.12 -12.34 -6.72
CA GLY A 225 2.97 -13.19 -6.36
C GLY A 225 3.05 -13.74 -4.94
N PHE A 226 4.11 -14.47 -4.61
CA PHE A 226 4.27 -15.11 -3.29
C PHE A 226 4.70 -14.12 -2.22
N GLY A 227 5.75 -13.35 -2.48
CA GLY A 227 6.34 -12.44 -1.50
C GLY A 227 5.47 -11.19 -1.31
N ALA A 228 5.38 -10.37 -2.34
CA ALA A 228 4.77 -9.05 -2.23
C ALA A 228 3.22 -9.09 -2.16
N SER A 229 2.58 -10.06 -2.81
CA SER A 229 1.12 -10.19 -2.76
C SER A 229 0.69 -11.12 -1.61
N ALA A 230 0.94 -12.42 -1.65
CA ALA A 230 0.41 -13.33 -0.64
C ALA A 230 0.94 -13.02 0.77
N LEU A 231 2.25 -13.08 0.96
CA LEU A 231 2.86 -12.91 2.29
C LEU A 231 2.68 -11.49 2.82
N CYS A 232 2.99 -10.47 2.03
CA CYS A 232 2.93 -9.07 2.48
C CYS A 232 1.51 -8.60 2.78
N PHE A 233 0.50 -8.99 2.01
CA PHE A 233 -0.89 -8.65 2.35
C PHE A 233 -1.36 -9.33 3.64
N VAL A 234 -0.93 -10.54 3.92
CA VAL A 234 -1.24 -11.21 5.19
C VAL A 234 -0.56 -10.51 6.35
N THR A 235 0.74 -10.21 6.24
CA THR A 235 1.49 -9.52 7.31
C THR A 235 1.02 -8.09 7.51
N TRP A 236 0.67 -7.37 6.43
CA TRP A 236 0.06 -6.04 6.51
C TRP A 236 -1.31 -6.06 7.18
N ASN A 237 -2.20 -6.95 6.76
CA ASN A 237 -3.52 -7.09 7.35
C ASN A 237 -3.45 -7.55 8.82
N PHE A 238 -2.46 -8.37 9.16
CA PHE A 238 -2.16 -8.71 10.54
C PHE A 238 -1.71 -7.48 11.34
N ALA A 239 -0.82 -6.65 10.80
CA ALA A 239 -0.39 -5.40 11.43
C ALA A 239 -1.57 -4.43 11.61
N LEU A 240 -2.40 -4.22 10.58
CA LEU A 240 -3.64 -3.43 10.65
C LEU A 240 -4.58 -3.90 11.77
N LYS A 241 -4.73 -5.21 11.92
CA LYS A 241 -5.55 -5.79 13.00
C LYS A 241 -4.98 -5.49 14.39
N ARG A 242 -3.65 -5.50 14.54
CA ARG A 242 -2.95 -5.31 15.82
C ARG A 242 -2.77 -3.85 16.19
N LEU A 243 -2.27 -3.05 15.28
CA LEU A 243 -1.85 -1.66 15.51
C LEU A 243 -2.92 -0.62 15.14
N GLY A 244 -3.86 -1.00 14.29
CA GLY A 244 -4.82 -0.09 13.66
C GLY A 244 -4.29 0.52 12.36
N SER A 245 -5.19 1.17 11.60
CA SER A 245 -4.88 1.67 10.25
C SER A 245 -3.85 2.80 10.27
N VAL A 246 -3.98 3.76 11.17
CA VAL A 246 -3.09 4.94 11.22
C VAL A 246 -1.66 4.56 11.56
N LYS A 247 -1.45 3.81 12.66
CA LYS A 247 -0.10 3.38 13.09
C LYS A 247 0.57 2.46 12.07
N THR A 248 -0.20 1.57 11.42
CA THR A 248 0.36 0.69 10.40
C THR A 248 0.73 1.47 9.15
N SER A 249 -0.10 2.43 8.73
CA SER A 249 0.17 3.25 7.54
C SER A 249 1.44 4.10 7.68
N ALA A 250 1.84 4.48 8.89
CA ALA A 250 3.08 5.22 9.12
C ALA A 250 4.33 4.51 8.59
N TYR A 251 4.34 3.20 8.61
CA TYR A 251 5.47 2.44 8.06
C TYR A 251 5.69 2.68 6.56
N ILE A 252 4.65 3.08 5.82
CA ILE A 252 4.74 3.42 4.39
C ILE A 252 5.76 4.55 4.16
N TYR A 253 6.02 5.40 5.15
CA TYR A 253 7.02 6.47 5.06
C TYR A 253 8.45 5.97 4.82
N ALA A 254 8.75 4.73 5.15
CA ALA A 254 10.05 4.12 4.85
C ALA A 254 10.15 3.61 3.39
N VAL A 255 9.03 3.49 2.66
CA VAL A 255 9.01 3.02 1.27
C VAL A 255 9.92 3.85 0.37
N PRO A 256 9.86 5.20 0.36
CA PRO A 256 10.69 6.00 -0.53
C PRO A 256 12.17 5.74 -0.38
N VAL A 257 12.64 5.60 0.86
CA VAL A 257 14.06 5.34 1.14
C VAL A 257 14.48 4.00 0.54
N ILE A 258 13.70 2.94 0.79
CA ILE A 258 13.97 1.60 0.27
C ILE A 258 13.90 1.60 -1.26
N THR A 259 12.88 2.25 -1.84
CA THR A 259 12.69 2.30 -3.29
C THR A 259 13.83 3.06 -3.98
N VAL A 260 14.25 4.22 -3.46
CA VAL A 260 15.36 4.98 -4.02
C VAL A 260 16.67 4.19 -3.95
N VAL A 261 17.01 3.63 -2.79
CA VAL A 261 18.22 2.82 -2.67
C VAL A 261 18.23 1.66 -3.65
N THR A 262 17.12 0.95 -3.77
CA THR A 262 17.01 -0.20 -4.68
C THR A 262 16.94 0.21 -6.15
N SER A 263 16.33 1.35 -6.50
CA SER A 263 16.31 1.86 -7.88
C SER A 263 17.70 2.26 -8.37
N VAL A 264 18.51 2.89 -7.51
CA VAL A 264 19.92 3.19 -7.82
C VAL A 264 20.72 1.93 -8.05
N LEU A 265 20.60 0.94 -7.15
CA LEU A 265 21.41 -0.28 -7.18
C LEU A 265 21.05 -1.22 -8.35
N ILE A 266 19.75 -1.30 -8.70
CA ILE A 266 19.25 -2.32 -9.64
C ILE A 266 18.94 -1.73 -11.01
N LEU A 267 18.35 -0.53 -11.07
CA LEU A 267 17.94 0.11 -12.32
C LEU A 267 18.96 1.13 -12.82
N ASN A 268 20.03 1.43 -12.03
CA ASN A 268 20.99 2.49 -12.29
C ASN A 268 20.32 3.87 -12.48
N GLU A 269 19.20 4.12 -11.78
CA GLU A 269 18.54 5.41 -11.80
C GLU A 269 19.42 6.46 -11.08
N LYS A 270 19.62 7.62 -11.71
CA LYS A 270 20.38 8.72 -11.10
C LYS A 270 19.48 9.45 -10.11
N VAL A 271 19.96 9.64 -8.90
CA VAL A 271 19.29 10.46 -7.89
C VAL A 271 19.97 11.81 -7.86
N THR A 272 19.21 12.88 -8.05
CA THR A 272 19.70 14.24 -7.96
C THR A 272 19.76 14.71 -6.51
N ALA A 273 20.54 15.76 -6.23
CA ALA A 273 20.60 16.34 -4.89
C ALA A 273 19.21 16.87 -4.43
N GLU A 274 18.44 17.41 -5.37
CA GLU A 274 17.07 17.88 -5.12
C GLU A 274 16.15 16.73 -4.72
N ALA A 275 16.29 15.57 -5.36
CA ALA A 275 15.52 14.38 -4.99
C ALA A 275 15.87 13.88 -3.58
N VAL A 276 17.15 13.93 -3.17
CA VAL A 276 17.56 13.59 -1.80
C VAL A 276 16.97 14.59 -0.78
N CYS A 277 17.04 15.88 -1.04
CA CYS A 277 16.41 16.90 -0.23
C CYS A 277 14.88 16.70 -0.16
N GLY A 278 14.26 16.41 -1.30
CA GLY A 278 12.83 16.14 -1.40
C GLY A 278 12.39 14.93 -0.58
N ILE A 279 13.14 13.83 -0.59
CA ILE A 279 12.91 12.65 0.26
C ILE A 279 12.97 13.05 1.74
N GLY A 280 14.03 13.79 2.13
CA GLY A 280 14.19 14.28 3.51
C GLY A 280 12.99 15.12 3.97
N LEU A 281 12.54 16.07 3.15
CA LEU A 281 11.37 16.90 3.43
C LEU A 281 10.08 16.06 3.49
N THR A 282 9.89 15.13 2.56
CA THR A 282 8.72 14.23 2.57
C THR A 282 8.65 13.45 3.88
N LEU A 283 9.74 12.80 4.27
CA LEU A 283 9.79 12.02 5.51
C LEU A 283 9.61 12.91 6.76
N ALA A 284 10.25 14.10 6.80
CA ALA A 284 10.09 15.05 7.91
C ALA A 284 8.64 15.53 8.04
N GLY A 285 8.00 15.89 6.93
CA GLY A 285 6.60 16.29 6.89
C GLY A 285 5.66 15.20 7.36
N LEU A 286 5.92 13.97 6.95
CA LEU A 286 5.13 12.81 7.34
C LEU A 286 5.26 12.47 8.83
N VAL A 287 6.49 12.46 9.38
CA VAL A 287 6.74 12.28 10.82
C VAL A 287 6.09 13.40 11.64
N MET A 288 6.17 14.64 11.15
CA MET A 288 5.52 15.78 11.82
C MET A 288 3.99 15.63 11.81
N SER A 289 3.39 15.10 10.74
CA SER A 289 1.95 14.86 10.64
C SER A 289 1.45 13.82 11.65
N GLU A 290 2.28 12.84 12.02
CA GLU A 290 1.93 11.78 12.96
C GLU A 290 2.01 12.17 14.43
N GLY A 291 2.84 13.14 14.79
CA GLY A 291 3.27 13.46 16.17
C GLY A 291 2.17 13.81 17.19
N ARG A 292 0.88 13.63 16.87
CA ARG A 292 -0.26 13.84 17.79
C ARG A 292 -1.09 12.60 18.11
N PHE A 293 -0.88 11.50 17.43
CA PHE A 293 -1.70 10.30 17.69
C PHE A 293 -1.28 9.51 18.95
N GLU A 294 -0.19 9.90 19.63
CA GLU A 294 0.34 9.17 20.78
C GLU A 294 0.12 9.81 22.15
N LEU A 295 -0.36 11.07 22.27
CA LEU A 295 -0.27 11.85 23.52
C LEU A 295 -1.58 12.06 24.30
N ARG A 296 -2.64 11.29 24.06
CA ARG A 296 -3.75 11.24 25.03
C ARG A 296 -4.03 9.81 25.46
N PRO A 297 -3.51 9.41 26.65
CA PRO A 297 -4.11 8.27 27.34
C PRO A 297 -5.58 8.63 27.63
N LYS A 298 -6.50 7.71 27.33
CA LYS A 298 -7.91 7.81 27.74
C LYS A 298 -7.95 8.10 29.26
N LYS A 299 -8.07 9.37 29.64
CA LYS A 299 -8.55 9.74 30.96
C LYS A 299 -10.06 9.55 30.97
N ASN A 300 -10.48 8.76 31.95
CA ASN A 300 -11.85 8.66 32.49
C ASN A 300 -12.85 7.74 31.77
N ALA A 301 -12.73 6.47 32.09
CA ALA A 301 -13.90 5.66 32.36
C ALA A 301 -13.68 5.00 33.75
N CYS A 302 -13.63 5.82 34.80
CA CYS A 302 -13.75 5.33 36.17
C CYS A 302 -14.01 6.53 37.11
N ARG A 303 -15.23 7.02 37.12
CA ARG A 303 -15.84 7.78 38.23
C ARG A 303 -17.35 7.84 38.00
N LEU A 304 -18.01 6.79 38.34
CA LEU A 304 -19.43 6.75 38.69
C LEU A 304 -19.68 5.37 39.32
N ASP A 305 -19.21 5.16 40.53
CA ASP A 305 -19.70 4.16 41.49
C ASP A 305 -18.96 4.40 42.80
N ALA A 306 -19.30 5.55 43.43
CA ALA A 306 -19.01 5.79 44.84
C ALA A 306 -19.89 6.96 45.31
N ALA A 307 -21.21 6.69 45.36
CA ALA A 307 -22.19 7.43 46.17
C ALA A 307 -23.51 6.65 46.07
N GLU A 308 -23.62 5.63 46.91
CA GLU A 308 -24.80 5.25 47.71
C GLU A 308 -24.43 4.05 48.58
#